data_0f34fa5e66ce8a4c46a27ffe35fddaa4
#
_entry.id   0f34fa5e66ce8a4c46a27ffe35fddaa4
#
_cell.length_a   1.000
_cell.length_b   1.000
_cell.length_c   1.000
_cell.angle_alpha   90.00
_cell.angle_beta   90.00
_cell.angle_gamma   90.00
#
_symmetry.space_group_name_H-M   'P 1'
#
loop_
_entity.id
_entity.type
_entity.pdbx_description
1 polymer ?
#
loop_
_entity_poly.entity_id
_entity_poly.type
_entity_poly.pdbx_seq_one_letter_code
_entity_poly.pdbx_strand_id
1 'polypeptide(L)'
;GSHSAIIPRGDTTFKKDDHVYFITCSDGIDELYNLMGTERDEIEKIMILGGGRVGYKVAKELSSEGYKVKLVEIDANKAENIANSLSNVLVLNIDGTRVDLLSEENLEDMDAFIATTGDSQKNIMSCLMAKSKNIGRTIAIVDNTDYFELSESIGVLSLIHI
;
A
#
# COMPACT_ATOMS: atom_id res chain seq x y z
N GLY A 1 -0.26 27.36 7.45
CA GLY A 1 -1.29 27.51 8.48
C GLY A 1 -1.13 26.37 9.47
N SER A 2 -1.21 26.65 10.79
CA SER A 2 -1.14 25.63 11.84
C SER A 2 -2.35 24.69 11.72
N HIS A 3 -2.11 23.44 11.39
CA HIS A 3 -3.14 22.40 11.48
C HIS A 3 -3.35 22.05 12.96
N SER A 4 -4.40 22.58 13.57
CA SER A 4 -4.80 22.17 14.92
C SER A 4 -5.80 21.03 14.81
N ALA A 5 -5.45 19.86 15.33
CA ALA A 5 -6.40 18.77 15.48
C ALA A 5 -7.42 19.12 16.58
N ILE A 6 -8.70 18.89 16.30
CA ILE A 6 -9.78 19.07 17.28
C ILE A 6 -10.50 17.73 17.48
N ILE A 7 -10.95 17.49 18.69
CA ILE A 7 -11.87 16.37 18.96
C ILE A 7 -13.29 16.87 18.65
N PRO A 8 -13.99 16.28 17.66
CA PRO A 8 -15.32 16.73 17.27
C PRO A 8 -16.34 16.50 18.39
N ARG A 9 -17.32 17.37 18.47
CA ARG A 9 -18.46 17.31 19.40
C ARG A 9 -19.76 17.32 18.60
N GLY A 10 -20.91 17.17 19.25
CA GLY A 10 -22.20 17.08 18.58
C GLY A 10 -22.61 18.31 17.75
N ASP A 11 -21.94 19.43 17.93
CA ASP A 11 -22.13 20.69 17.20
C ASP A 11 -21.05 20.96 16.15
N THR A 12 -20.08 20.05 16.00
CA THR A 12 -18.99 20.19 15.04
C THR A 12 -19.48 19.92 13.64
N THR A 13 -19.25 20.85 12.73
CA THR A 13 -19.56 20.71 11.30
C THR A 13 -18.28 20.44 10.52
N PHE A 14 -18.24 19.31 9.81
CA PHE A 14 -17.15 18.96 8.89
C PHE A 14 -17.31 19.73 7.58
N LYS A 15 -16.18 20.16 7.00
CA LYS A 15 -16.12 20.84 5.73
C LYS A 15 -15.50 19.91 4.69
N LYS A 16 -15.72 20.21 3.42
CA LYS A 16 -15.00 19.58 2.34
C LYS A 16 -13.49 19.79 2.57
N ASP A 17 -12.70 18.74 2.35
CA ASP A 17 -11.24 18.70 2.55
C ASP A 17 -10.76 18.63 4.02
N ASP A 18 -11.67 18.46 4.98
CA ASP A 18 -11.28 18.12 6.36
C ASP A 18 -10.78 16.67 6.44
N HIS A 19 -9.66 16.47 7.12
CA HIS A 19 -9.13 15.13 7.41
C HIS A 19 -9.70 14.65 8.75
N VAL A 20 -10.38 13.52 8.75
CA VAL A 20 -11.00 12.92 9.93
C VAL A 20 -10.35 11.60 10.26
N TYR A 21 -9.91 11.45 11.50
CA TYR A 21 -9.31 10.22 12.01
C TYR A 21 -10.29 9.51 12.93
N PHE A 22 -10.58 8.26 12.66
CA PHE A 22 -11.43 7.43 13.49
C PHE A 22 -10.59 6.39 14.23
N ILE A 23 -10.88 6.20 15.51
CA ILE A 23 -10.30 5.13 16.32
C ILE A 23 -11.45 4.19 16.69
N THR A 24 -11.41 2.97 16.22
CA THR A 24 -12.45 1.96 16.47
C THR A 24 -11.81 0.57 16.65
N CYS A 25 -12.58 -0.37 17.20
CA CYS A 25 -12.22 -1.79 17.19
C CYS A 25 -12.41 -2.36 15.77
N SER A 26 -11.85 -3.53 15.49
CA SER A 26 -11.93 -4.17 14.17
C SER A 26 -13.36 -4.38 13.67
N ASP A 27 -14.27 -4.74 14.56
CA ASP A 27 -15.71 -4.95 14.31
C ASP A 27 -16.50 -3.64 14.11
N GLY A 28 -16.00 -2.49 14.53
CA GLY A 28 -16.60 -1.18 14.28
C GLY A 28 -16.23 -0.57 12.92
N ILE A 29 -15.33 -1.18 12.16
CA ILE A 29 -14.89 -0.66 10.85
C ILE A 29 -16.04 -0.74 9.84
N ASP A 30 -16.76 -1.84 9.78
CA ASP A 30 -17.86 -2.03 8.83
C ASP A 30 -19.05 -1.09 9.15
N GLU A 31 -19.32 -0.84 10.43
CA GLU A 31 -20.31 0.16 10.86
C GLU A 31 -19.91 1.57 10.42
N LEU A 32 -18.62 1.89 10.46
CA LEU A 32 -18.11 3.17 10.03
C LEU A 32 -18.27 3.37 8.51
N TYR A 33 -17.97 2.36 7.68
CA TYR A 33 -18.19 2.40 6.24
C TYR A 33 -19.66 2.58 5.90
N ASN A 34 -20.56 1.86 6.58
CA ASN A 34 -22.00 2.01 6.42
C ASN A 34 -22.47 3.43 6.79
N LEU A 35 -21.93 4.02 7.86
CA LEU A 35 -22.26 5.37 8.29
C LEU A 35 -21.81 6.43 7.27
N MET A 36 -20.68 6.20 6.62
CA MET A 36 -20.15 7.10 5.58
C MET A 36 -20.88 6.94 4.23
N GLY A 37 -21.72 5.92 4.08
CA GLY A 37 -22.42 5.61 2.82
C GLY A 37 -21.47 5.18 1.70
N THR A 38 -20.29 4.67 2.05
CA THR A 38 -19.30 4.14 1.11
C THR A 38 -19.21 2.62 1.25
N GLU A 39 -19.26 1.92 0.13
CA GLU A 39 -18.95 0.49 0.12
C GLU A 39 -17.45 0.31 0.37
N ARG A 40 -17.11 -0.73 1.11
CA ARG A 40 -15.71 -1.13 1.30
C ARG A 40 -15.25 -1.75 -0.02
N ASP A 41 -14.31 -1.11 -0.71
CA ASP A 41 -13.65 -1.73 -1.84
C ASP A 41 -12.98 -3.03 -1.37
N GLU A 42 -13.44 -4.16 -1.87
CA GLU A 42 -12.85 -5.46 -1.56
C GLU A 42 -11.46 -5.51 -2.19
N ILE A 43 -10.43 -5.64 -1.35
CA ILE A 43 -9.07 -5.91 -1.79
C ILE A 43 -8.92 -7.41 -1.94
N GLU A 44 -8.55 -7.87 -3.11
CA GLU A 44 -8.28 -9.27 -3.42
C GLU A 44 -6.86 -9.50 -3.92
N LYS A 45 -6.39 -8.58 -4.76
CA LYS A 45 -5.14 -8.71 -5.51
C LYS A 45 -4.14 -7.64 -5.06
N ILE A 46 -3.00 -8.07 -4.60
CA ILE A 46 -1.98 -7.19 -4.03
C ILE A 46 -0.64 -7.44 -4.73
N MET A 47 0.00 -6.37 -5.20
CA MET A 47 1.36 -6.43 -5.69
C MET A 47 2.31 -5.82 -4.67
N ILE A 48 3.39 -6.54 -4.35
CA ILE A 48 4.44 -6.11 -3.42
C ILE A 48 5.73 -5.94 -4.19
N LEU A 49 6.35 -4.77 -4.12
CA LEU A 49 7.64 -4.46 -4.69
C LEU A 49 8.74 -4.58 -3.63
N GLY A 50 9.67 -5.52 -3.84
CA GLY A 50 10.80 -5.80 -2.98
C GLY A 50 10.63 -7.05 -2.12
N GLY A 51 11.48 -8.05 -2.34
CA GLY A 51 11.51 -9.33 -1.60
C GLY A 51 12.47 -9.32 -0.42
N GLY A 52 12.75 -8.16 0.16
CA GLY A 52 13.53 -8.03 1.38
C GLY A 52 12.79 -8.59 2.60
N ARG A 53 13.38 -8.44 3.79
CA ARG A 53 12.80 -8.96 5.05
C ARG A 53 11.35 -8.53 5.27
N VAL A 54 11.02 -7.27 5.00
CA VAL A 54 9.67 -6.73 5.18
C VAL A 54 8.73 -7.26 4.12
N GLY A 55 9.07 -7.15 2.82
CA GLY A 55 8.22 -7.62 1.73
C GLY A 55 7.93 -9.11 1.79
N TYR A 56 8.93 -9.93 2.12
CA TYR A 56 8.73 -11.36 2.36
C TYR A 56 7.70 -11.62 3.46
N LYS A 57 7.84 -10.93 4.61
CA LYS A 57 6.95 -11.13 5.76
C LYS A 57 5.52 -10.69 5.44
N VAL A 58 5.36 -9.54 4.80
CA VAL A 58 4.05 -9.03 4.35
C VAL A 58 3.41 -9.97 3.33
N ALA A 59 4.17 -10.46 2.33
CA ALA A 59 3.67 -11.42 1.35
C ALA A 59 3.18 -12.71 2.00
N LYS A 60 3.94 -13.23 2.97
CA LYS A 60 3.57 -14.44 3.72
C LYS A 60 2.26 -14.25 4.48
N GLU A 61 2.13 -13.18 5.26
CA GLU A 61 0.92 -12.91 6.06
C GLU A 61 -0.30 -12.72 5.16
N LEU A 62 -0.21 -11.83 4.16
CA LEU A 62 -1.33 -11.55 3.26
C LEU A 62 -1.76 -12.80 2.48
N SER A 63 -0.83 -13.60 1.99
CA SER A 63 -1.18 -14.85 1.30
C SER A 63 -1.82 -15.89 2.23
N SER A 64 -1.46 -15.91 3.51
CA SER A 64 -2.09 -16.79 4.51
C SER A 64 -3.51 -16.35 4.87
N GLU A 65 -3.83 -15.08 4.72
CA GLU A 65 -5.18 -14.51 4.89
C GLU A 65 -6.06 -14.64 3.63
N GLY A 66 -5.53 -15.23 2.56
CA GLY A 66 -6.30 -15.53 1.35
C GLY A 66 -6.19 -14.49 0.22
N TYR A 67 -5.38 -13.44 0.39
CA TYR A 67 -5.13 -12.48 -0.68
C TYR A 67 -4.30 -13.10 -1.81
N LYS A 68 -4.58 -12.70 -3.05
CA LYS A 68 -3.80 -13.06 -4.23
C LYS A 68 -2.57 -12.14 -4.30
N VAL A 69 -1.42 -12.64 -3.91
CA VAL A 69 -0.20 -11.84 -3.79
C VAL A 69 0.76 -12.11 -4.94
N LYS A 70 1.21 -11.02 -5.60
CA LYS A 70 2.37 -11.00 -6.49
C LYS A 70 3.52 -10.28 -5.79
N LEU A 71 4.71 -10.85 -5.79
CA LEU A 71 5.90 -10.25 -5.20
C LEU A 71 6.97 -10.06 -6.27
N VAL A 72 7.40 -8.83 -6.47
CA VAL A 72 8.41 -8.42 -7.44
C VAL A 72 9.77 -8.31 -6.75
N GLU A 73 10.77 -9.07 -7.23
CA GLU A 73 12.15 -9.04 -6.73
C GLU A 73 13.12 -9.06 -7.91
N ILE A 74 14.07 -8.12 -7.93
CA ILE A 74 15.05 -7.97 -9.00
C ILE A 74 16.18 -9.00 -8.90
N ASP A 75 16.55 -9.41 -7.67
CA ASP A 75 17.58 -10.41 -7.43
C ASP A 75 17.04 -11.81 -7.68
N ALA A 76 17.59 -12.50 -8.70
CA ALA A 76 17.12 -13.80 -9.11
C ALA A 76 17.24 -14.88 -8.02
N ASN A 77 18.35 -14.86 -7.25
CA ASN A 77 18.56 -15.84 -6.17
C ASN A 77 17.55 -15.63 -5.02
N LYS A 78 17.27 -14.36 -4.69
CA LYS A 78 16.24 -14.05 -3.68
C LYS A 78 14.86 -14.43 -4.18
N ALA A 79 14.52 -14.10 -5.42
CA ALA A 79 13.23 -14.44 -6.01
C ALA A 79 13.00 -15.96 -5.99
N GLU A 80 14.00 -16.77 -6.39
CA GLU A 80 13.93 -18.22 -6.34
C GLU A 80 13.74 -18.75 -4.91
N ASN A 81 14.50 -18.23 -3.94
CA ASN A 81 14.38 -18.62 -2.54
C ASN A 81 12.99 -18.30 -1.97
N ILE A 82 12.43 -17.14 -2.32
CA ILE A 82 11.08 -16.76 -1.90
C ILE A 82 10.03 -17.68 -2.55
N ALA A 83 10.13 -17.92 -3.86
CA ALA A 83 9.21 -18.80 -4.57
C ALA A 83 9.20 -20.22 -4.00
N ASN A 84 10.36 -20.74 -3.60
CA ASN A 84 10.48 -22.04 -2.96
C ASN A 84 9.89 -22.10 -1.52
N SER A 85 9.81 -20.95 -0.84
CA SER A 85 9.34 -20.89 0.56
C SER A 85 7.90 -20.43 0.72
N LEU A 86 7.31 -19.75 -0.29
CA LEU A 86 5.96 -19.21 -0.27
C LEU A 86 5.14 -19.75 -1.44
N SER A 87 4.50 -20.91 -1.25
CA SER A 87 3.75 -21.60 -2.33
C SER A 87 2.51 -20.84 -2.83
N ASN A 88 1.96 -19.93 -2.02
CA ASN A 88 0.75 -19.17 -2.35
C ASN A 88 1.04 -17.74 -2.86
N VAL A 89 2.31 -17.43 -3.15
CA VAL A 89 2.74 -16.12 -3.66
C VAL A 89 3.32 -16.31 -5.05
N LEU A 90 2.84 -15.53 -6.02
CA LEU A 90 3.46 -15.48 -7.34
C LEU A 90 4.68 -14.54 -7.29
N VAL A 91 5.87 -15.11 -7.39
CA VAL A 91 7.11 -14.34 -7.38
C VAL A 91 7.55 -14.02 -8.79
N LEU A 92 7.78 -12.73 -9.06
CA LEU A 92 8.18 -12.20 -10.36
C LEU A 92 9.63 -11.70 -10.24
N ASN A 93 10.54 -12.32 -10.99
CA ASN A 93 11.93 -11.85 -11.05
C ASN A 93 12.08 -10.81 -12.17
N ILE A 94 11.68 -9.60 -11.90
CA ILE A 94 11.75 -8.46 -12.81
C ILE A 94 12.23 -7.20 -12.09
N ASP A 95 12.65 -6.19 -12.86
CA ASP A 95 12.93 -4.85 -12.34
C ASP A 95 11.60 -4.08 -12.14
N GLY A 96 11.19 -3.94 -10.89
CA GLY A 96 9.94 -3.24 -10.53
C GLY A 96 9.96 -1.72 -10.71
N THR A 97 11.04 -1.14 -11.21
CA THR A 97 11.08 0.26 -11.69
C THR A 97 10.62 0.38 -13.16
N ARG A 98 10.51 -0.74 -13.85
CA ARG A 98 10.06 -0.85 -15.23
C ARG A 98 8.54 -1.00 -15.28
N VAL A 99 7.86 0.10 -15.58
CA VAL A 99 6.38 0.13 -15.67
C VAL A 99 5.84 -0.82 -16.74
N ASP A 100 6.55 -0.91 -17.87
CA ASP A 100 6.23 -1.81 -18.97
C ASP A 100 6.18 -3.28 -18.50
N LEU A 101 7.20 -3.73 -17.76
CA LEU A 101 7.24 -5.09 -17.22
C LEU A 101 6.14 -5.34 -16.17
N LEU A 102 5.86 -4.36 -15.33
CA LEU A 102 4.78 -4.48 -14.35
C LEU A 102 3.40 -4.54 -15.02
N SER A 103 3.19 -3.79 -16.10
CA SER A 103 1.94 -3.83 -16.88
C SER A 103 1.77 -5.17 -17.61
N GLU A 104 2.84 -5.79 -18.15
CA GLU A 104 2.81 -7.14 -18.70
C GLU A 104 2.36 -8.17 -17.65
N GLU A 105 2.65 -7.91 -16.38
CA GLU A 105 2.23 -8.72 -15.22
C GLU A 105 0.90 -8.28 -14.63
N ASN A 106 0.08 -7.57 -15.38
CA ASN A 106 -1.26 -7.09 -15.02
C ASN A 106 -1.25 -6.20 -13.77
N LEU A 107 -0.37 -5.21 -13.73
CA LEU A 107 -0.33 -4.22 -12.67
C LEU A 107 -1.68 -3.50 -12.50
N GLU A 108 -2.33 -3.15 -13.61
CA GLU A 108 -3.59 -2.41 -13.65
C GLU A 108 -4.78 -3.17 -13.04
N ASP A 109 -4.67 -4.49 -12.90
CA ASP A 109 -5.68 -5.35 -12.28
C ASP A 109 -5.50 -5.52 -10.75
N MET A 110 -4.51 -4.84 -10.17
CA MET A 110 -4.23 -4.91 -8.73
C MET A 110 -5.09 -3.91 -7.96
N ASP A 111 -5.60 -4.34 -6.81
CA ASP A 111 -6.39 -3.50 -5.91
C ASP A 111 -5.48 -2.67 -4.98
N ALA A 112 -4.28 -3.20 -4.68
CA ALA A 112 -3.30 -2.54 -3.85
C ALA A 112 -1.85 -2.75 -4.35
N PHE A 113 -0.99 -1.76 -4.08
CA PHE A 113 0.44 -1.80 -4.37
C PHE A 113 1.24 -1.39 -3.13
N ILE A 114 2.19 -2.24 -2.73
CA ILE A 114 3.01 -2.03 -1.52
C ILE A 114 4.48 -2.02 -1.92
N ALA A 115 5.18 -0.92 -1.71
CA ALA A 115 6.60 -0.77 -2.00
C ALA A 115 7.44 -0.90 -0.72
N THR A 116 8.30 -1.92 -0.68
CA THR A 116 9.08 -2.34 0.51
C THR A 116 10.57 -2.49 0.23
N THR A 117 11.09 -1.84 -0.79
CA THR A 117 12.53 -1.87 -1.09
C THR A 117 13.32 -1.10 -0.02
N GLY A 118 14.64 -1.26 -0.01
CA GLY A 118 15.54 -0.50 0.88
C GLY A 118 15.76 0.96 0.47
N ASP A 119 15.00 1.48 -0.51
CA ASP A 119 15.15 2.82 -1.05
C ASP A 119 13.81 3.56 -0.97
N SER A 120 13.71 4.51 -0.03
CA SER A 120 12.50 5.29 0.23
C SER A 120 12.02 6.08 -0.98
N GLN A 121 12.93 6.66 -1.77
CA GLN A 121 12.58 7.43 -2.96
C GLN A 121 11.98 6.51 -4.03
N LYS A 122 12.61 5.34 -4.25
CA LYS A 122 12.08 4.32 -5.15
C LYS A 122 10.70 3.86 -4.73
N ASN A 123 10.48 3.61 -3.44
CA ASN A 123 9.19 3.20 -2.91
C ASN A 123 8.09 4.25 -3.19
N ILE A 124 8.37 5.53 -2.93
CA ILE A 124 7.44 6.63 -3.18
C ILE A 124 7.14 6.75 -4.69
N MET A 125 8.17 6.76 -5.53
CA MET A 125 8.00 6.88 -6.97
C MET A 125 7.22 5.72 -7.58
N SER A 126 7.47 4.48 -7.10
CA SER A 126 6.72 3.30 -7.54
C SER A 126 5.25 3.37 -7.11
N CYS A 127 4.95 3.87 -5.91
CA CYS A 127 3.58 4.10 -5.47
C CYS A 127 2.86 5.18 -6.29
N LEU A 128 3.55 6.28 -6.64
CA LEU A 128 3.00 7.30 -7.54
C LEU A 128 2.69 6.73 -8.93
N MET A 129 3.57 5.93 -9.46
CA MET A 129 3.37 5.22 -10.73
C MET A 129 2.16 4.29 -10.65
N ALA A 130 2.06 3.45 -9.60
CA ALA A 130 0.91 2.58 -9.38
C ALA A 130 -0.40 3.37 -9.30
N LYS A 131 -0.39 4.51 -8.60
CA LYS A 131 -1.54 5.42 -8.53
C LYS A 131 -1.92 5.99 -9.89
N SER A 132 -0.95 6.36 -10.73
CA SER A 132 -1.21 6.83 -12.11
C SER A 132 -1.85 5.77 -13.00
N LYS A 133 -1.76 4.51 -12.60
CA LYS A 133 -2.40 3.35 -13.23
C LYS A 133 -3.74 2.97 -12.58
N ASN A 134 -4.33 3.90 -11.81
CA ASN A 134 -5.61 3.75 -11.11
C ASN A 134 -5.64 2.69 -9.99
N ILE A 135 -4.50 2.29 -9.45
CA ILE A 135 -4.48 1.43 -8.27
C ILE A 135 -4.92 2.27 -7.07
N GLY A 136 -6.05 1.90 -6.49
CA GLY A 136 -6.73 2.69 -5.47
C GLY A 136 -5.96 2.81 -4.16
N ARG A 137 -5.15 1.80 -3.80
CA ARG A 137 -4.43 1.75 -2.52
C ARG A 137 -2.94 1.54 -2.73
N THR A 138 -2.14 2.50 -2.25
CA THR A 138 -0.68 2.44 -2.34
C THR A 138 -0.05 2.66 -0.98
N ILE A 139 0.94 1.84 -0.63
CA ILE A 139 1.69 1.93 0.63
C ILE A 139 3.18 1.93 0.30
N ALA A 140 3.90 2.97 0.75
CA ALA A 140 5.36 3.06 0.64
C ALA A 140 6.02 2.97 2.01
N ILE A 141 7.04 2.13 2.15
CA ILE A 141 7.89 2.13 3.33
C ILE A 141 8.98 3.16 3.16
N VAL A 142 9.18 3.99 4.18
CA VAL A 142 10.21 5.03 4.20
C VAL A 142 11.03 4.96 5.50
N ASP A 143 12.28 5.35 5.42
CA ASP A 143 13.24 5.38 6.53
C ASP A 143 13.37 6.77 7.18
N ASN A 144 12.71 7.80 6.61
CA ASN A 144 12.75 9.16 7.10
C ASN A 144 11.35 9.77 7.12
N THR A 145 10.98 10.35 8.26
CA THR A 145 9.69 11.04 8.48
C THR A 145 9.52 12.33 7.65
N ASP A 146 10.62 12.92 7.15
CA ASP A 146 10.54 14.12 6.29
C ASP A 146 9.77 13.85 4.99
N TYR A 147 9.64 12.58 4.58
CA TYR A 147 8.84 12.19 3.43
C TYR A 147 7.32 12.28 3.67
N PHE A 148 6.84 12.39 4.93
CA PHE A 148 5.41 12.47 5.21
C PHE A 148 4.77 13.73 4.62
N GLU A 149 5.36 14.90 4.87
CA GLU A 149 4.84 16.17 4.31
C GLU A 149 4.83 16.16 2.79
N LEU A 150 5.90 15.62 2.18
CA LEU A 150 5.99 15.48 0.74
C LEU A 150 4.91 14.55 0.18
N SER A 151 4.69 13.40 0.83
CA SER A 151 3.73 12.39 0.37
C SER A 151 2.28 12.87 0.41
N GLU A 152 1.91 13.63 1.44
CA GLU A 152 0.58 14.25 1.51
C GLU A 152 0.36 15.21 0.34
N SER A 153 1.37 16.01 -0.01
CA SER A 153 1.29 16.97 -1.11
C SER A 153 1.14 16.32 -2.49
N ILE A 154 1.67 15.11 -2.67
CA ILE A 154 1.64 14.35 -3.94
C ILE A 154 0.61 13.21 -3.96
N GLY A 155 -0.12 13.03 -2.84
CA GLY A 155 -1.26 12.12 -2.74
C GLY A 155 -0.89 10.64 -2.66
N VAL A 156 0.26 10.25 -2.12
CA VAL A 156 0.52 8.88 -1.69
C VAL A 156 -0.33 8.58 -0.47
N LEU A 157 -1.13 7.51 -0.51
CA LEU A 157 -2.16 7.25 0.49
C LEU A 157 -1.63 6.85 1.86
N SER A 158 -0.49 6.16 1.92
CA SER A 158 0.08 5.74 3.19
C SER A 158 1.60 5.62 3.12
N LEU A 159 2.28 6.21 4.09
CA LEU A 159 3.68 5.98 4.37
C LEU A 159 3.82 5.24 5.69
N ILE A 160 4.69 4.23 5.72
CA ILE A 160 5.04 3.50 6.94
C ILE A 160 6.53 3.72 7.20
N HIS A 161 6.84 4.32 8.34
CA HIS A 161 8.20 4.47 8.83
C HIS A 161 8.62 3.23 9.63
N ILE A 162 9.84 2.72 9.34
CA ILE A 162 10.45 1.56 10.04
C ILE A 162 11.84 1.91 10.58
#